data_2b1ee3e5c7d418ff27d0b25f6cdbd5ae
#
_entry.id   2b1ee3e5c7d418ff27d0b25f6cdbd5ae
#
_cell.length_a   1.000
_cell.length_b   1.000
_cell.length_c   1.000
_cell.angle_alpha   90.00
_cell.angle_beta   90.00
_cell.angle_gamma   90.00
#
_symmetry.space_group_name_H-M   'P 1'
#
loop_
_entity.id
_entity.type
_entity.pdbx_description
1 polymer ?
#
loop_
_entity_poly.entity_id
_entity_poly.type
_entity_poly.pdbx_seq_one_letter_code
_entity_poly.pdbx_strand_id
1 'polypeptide(L)'
;MNFEFINIPVYLARLHFLDPLLVGKTKINKNDNCLDKIWLFKNSNEVHLLVNGILANLRTSIACEAGVIDACTWGLNEIMDNVIQHSEAECGFVMATIHKKTKNINICIFDYGIGIYRSLKKSTIHNPKNAPDAISLAVQEGVTRDKSIGQGNGMWGLYNIVNLNTGMMSIISGKGGLSLNRGVMRTFKEIQMLSQSQQATT
;
A
#
# COMPACT_ATOMS: atom_id res chain seq x y z
N MET A 1 -10.71 -2.27 -14.11
CA MET A 1 -10.86 -2.37 -12.64
C MET A 1 -9.92 -1.35 -12.04
N ASN A 2 -10.42 -0.44 -11.23
CA ASN A 2 -9.57 0.62 -10.66
C ASN A 2 -9.06 0.19 -9.29
N PHE A 3 -7.74 0.25 -9.10
CA PHE A 3 -7.10 0.08 -7.79
C PHE A 3 -6.85 1.47 -7.21
N GLU A 4 -7.31 1.71 -6.01
CA GLU A 4 -7.06 2.93 -5.28
C GLU A 4 -6.31 2.59 -4.00
N PHE A 5 -5.06 3.08 -3.90
CA PHE A 5 -4.29 3.04 -2.66
C PHE A 5 -4.48 4.37 -1.94
N ILE A 6 -5.27 4.36 -0.88
CA ILE A 6 -5.68 5.56 -0.14
C ILE A 6 -4.67 5.89 0.95
N ASN A 7 -4.45 7.20 1.14
CA ASN A 7 -3.66 7.72 2.25
C ASN A 7 -4.37 7.46 3.59
N ILE A 8 -3.77 6.64 4.42
CA ILE A 8 -4.33 6.14 5.65
C ILE A 8 -4.25 7.08 6.86
N PRO A 9 -3.27 7.98 7.08
CA PRO A 9 -3.20 8.69 8.35
C PRO A 9 -4.51 9.38 8.74
N VAL A 10 -5.23 9.94 7.75
CA VAL A 10 -6.52 10.60 8.01
C VAL A 10 -7.65 9.59 8.18
N TYR A 11 -7.63 8.50 7.43
CA TYR A 11 -8.69 7.48 7.47
C TYR A 11 -8.57 6.59 8.71
N LEU A 12 -7.35 6.16 9.08
CA LEU A 12 -7.09 5.42 10.31
C LEU A 12 -7.33 6.27 11.56
N ALA A 13 -6.97 7.56 11.55
CA ALA A 13 -7.31 8.45 12.64
C ALA A 13 -8.83 8.53 12.85
N ARG A 14 -9.61 8.53 11.76
CA ARG A 14 -11.08 8.47 11.84
C ARG A 14 -11.61 7.12 12.31
N LEU A 15 -11.03 6.01 11.83
CA LEU A 15 -11.44 4.65 12.21
C LEU A 15 -11.01 4.31 13.65
N HIS A 16 -9.83 4.74 14.07
CA HIS A 16 -9.37 4.54 15.45
C HIS A 16 -10.19 5.34 16.47
N PHE A 17 -10.77 6.47 16.05
CA PHE A 17 -11.73 7.24 16.85
C PHE A 17 -13.14 6.64 16.85
N LEU A 18 -13.50 5.88 15.79
CA LEU A 18 -14.88 5.42 15.62
C LEU A 18 -15.12 4.00 16.11
N ASP A 19 -14.14 3.10 16.07
CA ASP A 19 -14.30 1.75 16.61
C ASP A 19 -12.97 0.99 16.75
N PRO A 20 -12.38 0.90 17.96
CA PRO A 20 -11.21 0.09 18.21
C PRO A 20 -11.44 -1.43 18.02
N LEU A 21 -12.68 -1.87 17.84
CA LEU A 21 -13.04 -3.27 17.58
C LEU A 21 -12.85 -3.67 16.10
N LEU A 22 -12.66 -2.72 15.19
CA LEU A 22 -12.41 -3.00 13.77
C LEU A 22 -10.97 -3.45 13.47
N VAL A 23 -10.06 -3.36 14.44
CA VAL A 23 -8.71 -3.91 14.27
C VAL A 23 -8.76 -5.42 14.48
N GLY A 24 -8.76 -6.18 13.39
CA GLY A 24 -8.72 -7.65 13.43
C GLY A 24 -7.43 -8.14 14.09
N LYS A 25 -7.57 -9.02 15.09
CA LYS A 25 -6.43 -9.77 15.61
C LYS A 25 -5.99 -10.80 14.56
N THR A 26 -4.71 -11.05 14.44
CA THR A 26 -4.04 -11.87 13.42
C THR A 26 -4.45 -13.36 13.35
N LYS A 27 -5.45 -13.81 14.09
CA LYS A 27 -6.00 -15.16 13.95
C LYS A 27 -7.15 -15.14 12.94
N ILE A 28 -6.80 -15.25 11.66
CA ILE A 28 -7.77 -15.41 10.59
C ILE A 28 -8.18 -16.87 10.53
N ASN A 29 -9.48 -17.13 10.68
CA ASN A 29 -10.07 -18.43 10.36
C ASN A 29 -10.45 -18.47 8.87
N LYS A 30 -10.48 -19.67 8.28
CA LYS A 30 -10.81 -19.87 6.84
C LYS A 30 -12.12 -19.23 6.38
N ASN A 31 -13.03 -18.94 7.30
CA ASN A 31 -14.36 -18.36 7.02
C ASN A 31 -14.48 -16.88 7.38
N ASP A 32 -13.39 -16.24 7.83
CA ASP A 32 -13.44 -14.83 8.21
C ASP A 32 -13.59 -13.95 6.97
N ASN A 33 -14.49 -12.95 7.06
CA ASN A 33 -14.52 -11.89 6.09
C ASN A 33 -13.33 -10.94 6.36
N CYS A 34 -12.36 -10.94 5.46
CA CYS A 34 -11.16 -10.12 5.55
C CYS A 34 -11.34 -8.72 4.94
N LEU A 35 -12.49 -8.45 4.31
CA LEU A 35 -12.80 -7.13 3.74
C LEU A 35 -13.42 -6.22 4.78
N ASP A 36 -13.26 -4.91 4.57
CA ASP A 36 -13.84 -3.84 5.38
C ASP A 36 -13.37 -3.84 6.85
N LYS A 37 -12.21 -4.46 7.10
CA LYS A 37 -11.54 -4.52 8.40
C LYS A 37 -10.08 -4.13 8.27
N ILE A 38 -9.51 -3.59 9.34
CA ILE A 38 -8.07 -3.35 9.46
C ILE A 38 -7.44 -4.57 10.11
N TRP A 39 -6.45 -5.15 9.46
CA TRP A 39 -5.70 -6.29 9.94
C TRP A 39 -4.27 -5.88 10.26
N LEU A 40 -3.76 -6.38 11.38
CA LEU A 40 -2.39 -6.21 11.80
C LEU A 40 -1.56 -7.41 11.34
N PHE A 41 -0.32 -7.18 10.88
CA PHE A 41 0.64 -8.23 10.54
C PHE A 41 2.04 -7.88 11.06
N LYS A 42 2.81 -8.91 11.46
CA LYS A 42 4.15 -8.78 12.04
C LYS A 42 5.23 -9.60 11.35
N ASN A 43 4.83 -10.56 10.53
CA ASN A 43 5.74 -11.50 9.87
C ASN A 43 5.14 -12.03 8.56
N SER A 44 5.98 -12.65 7.73
CA SER A 44 5.58 -13.14 6.41
C SER A 44 4.49 -14.23 6.46
N ASN A 45 4.41 -15.04 7.53
CA ASN A 45 3.33 -16.01 7.66
C ASN A 45 1.98 -15.33 7.81
N GLU A 46 1.90 -14.26 8.59
CA GLU A 46 0.69 -13.45 8.76
C GLU A 46 0.35 -12.71 7.47
N VAL A 47 1.35 -12.21 6.74
CA VAL A 47 1.17 -11.62 5.40
C VAL A 47 0.49 -12.62 4.47
N HIS A 48 1.02 -13.85 4.36
CA HIS A 48 0.43 -14.89 3.50
C HIS A 48 -1.02 -15.23 3.88
N LEU A 49 -1.32 -15.32 5.18
CA LEU A 49 -2.68 -15.59 5.65
C LEU A 49 -3.65 -14.46 5.26
N LEU A 50 -3.23 -13.20 5.46
CA LEU A 50 -4.03 -12.02 5.13
C LEU A 50 -4.26 -11.89 3.62
N VAL A 51 -3.20 -12.03 2.82
CA VAL A 51 -3.31 -11.99 1.36
C VAL A 51 -4.28 -13.05 0.86
N ASN A 52 -4.13 -14.31 1.31
CA ASN A 52 -5.02 -15.39 0.91
C ASN A 52 -6.47 -15.13 1.34
N GLY A 53 -6.71 -14.63 2.55
CA GLY A 53 -8.03 -14.28 3.05
C GLY A 53 -8.69 -13.15 2.26
N ILE A 54 -7.97 -12.06 2.01
CA ILE A 54 -8.43 -10.93 1.20
C ILE A 54 -8.80 -11.40 -0.22
N LEU A 55 -7.92 -12.19 -0.86
CA LEU A 55 -8.15 -12.65 -2.22
C LEU A 55 -9.28 -13.68 -2.33
N ALA A 56 -9.46 -14.54 -1.33
CA ALA A 56 -10.61 -15.47 -1.28
C ALA A 56 -11.93 -14.68 -1.23
N ASN A 57 -12.00 -13.64 -0.40
CA ASN A 57 -13.18 -12.78 -0.33
C ASN A 57 -13.37 -11.93 -1.61
N LEU A 58 -12.29 -11.50 -2.25
CA LEU A 58 -12.34 -10.81 -3.54
C LEU A 58 -12.98 -11.68 -4.62
N ARG A 59 -12.50 -12.94 -4.77
CA ARG A 59 -13.02 -13.90 -5.76
C ARG A 59 -14.51 -14.18 -5.61
N THR A 60 -15.01 -14.20 -4.38
CA THR A 60 -16.44 -14.44 -4.11
C THR A 60 -17.30 -13.20 -4.23
N SER A 61 -16.71 -12.01 -4.14
CA SER A 61 -17.45 -10.74 -4.10
C SER A 61 -17.68 -10.10 -5.47
N ILE A 62 -16.74 -10.27 -6.40
CA ILE A 62 -16.81 -9.71 -7.76
C ILE A 62 -16.16 -10.65 -8.78
N ALA A 63 -16.70 -10.65 -9.98
CA ALA A 63 -16.03 -11.30 -11.12
C ALA A 63 -14.81 -10.47 -11.51
N CYS A 64 -13.64 -11.09 -11.44
CA CYS A 64 -12.37 -10.47 -11.85
C CYS A 64 -11.96 -10.95 -13.23
N GLU A 65 -11.34 -10.07 -14.02
CA GLU A 65 -10.69 -10.46 -15.26
C GLU A 65 -9.47 -11.34 -14.98
N ALA A 66 -9.06 -12.12 -16.01
CA ALA A 66 -7.87 -12.97 -15.90
C ALA A 66 -6.64 -12.13 -15.51
N GLY A 67 -5.82 -12.66 -14.60
CA GLY A 67 -4.60 -12.01 -14.12
C GLY A 67 -4.79 -10.96 -13.01
N VAL A 68 -5.99 -10.43 -12.78
CA VAL A 68 -6.23 -9.44 -11.71
C VAL A 68 -5.92 -9.99 -10.34
N ILE A 69 -6.37 -11.21 -10.06
CA ILE A 69 -6.11 -11.86 -8.77
C ILE A 69 -4.62 -12.12 -8.57
N ASP A 70 -3.92 -12.55 -9.63
CA ASP A 70 -2.48 -12.82 -9.57
C ASP A 70 -1.69 -11.54 -9.34
N ALA A 71 -2.06 -10.46 -10.03
CA ALA A 71 -1.48 -9.14 -9.84
C ALA A 71 -1.71 -8.60 -8.42
N CYS A 72 -2.92 -8.77 -7.87
CA CYS A 72 -3.22 -8.42 -6.47
C CYS A 72 -2.42 -9.28 -5.49
N THR A 73 -2.32 -10.59 -5.75
CA THR A 73 -1.54 -11.52 -4.92
C THR A 73 -0.10 -11.06 -4.82
N TRP A 74 0.50 -10.85 -5.98
CA TRP A 74 1.89 -10.44 -6.07
C TRP A 74 2.09 -9.07 -5.40
N GLY A 75 1.31 -8.05 -5.77
CA GLY A 75 1.45 -6.68 -5.27
C GLY A 75 1.24 -6.57 -3.76
N LEU A 76 0.25 -7.29 -3.20
CA LEU A 76 0.01 -7.32 -1.75
C LEU A 76 1.19 -7.94 -1.00
N ASN A 77 1.68 -9.11 -1.44
CA ASN A 77 2.83 -9.74 -0.80
C ASN A 77 4.05 -8.80 -0.83
N GLU A 78 4.38 -8.24 -1.99
CA GLU A 78 5.54 -7.35 -2.13
C GLU A 78 5.48 -6.13 -1.21
N ILE A 79 4.35 -5.45 -1.14
CA ILE A 79 4.24 -4.24 -0.32
C ILE A 79 4.20 -4.57 1.17
N MET A 80 3.51 -5.63 1.56
CA MET A 80 3.46 -6.04 2.97
C MET A 80 4.82 -6.59 3.44
N ASP A 81 5.53 -7.34 2.60
CA ASP A 81 6.90 -7.79 2.89
C ASP A 81 7.89 -6.61 2.95
N ASN A 82 7.71 -5.56 2.14
CA ASN A 82 8.50 -4.33 2.26
C ASN A 82 8.31 -3.66 3.63
N VAL A 83 7.13 -3.71 4.21
CA VAL A 83 6.91 -3.23 5.59
C VAL A 83 7.73 -4.07 6.57
N ILE A 84 7.66 -5.40 6.50
CA ILE A 84 8.40 -6.30 7.39
C ILE A 84 9.92 -6.11 7.28
N GLN A 85 10.44 -5.98 6.04
CA GLN A 85 11.88 -5.98 5.79
C GLN A 85 12.54 -4.60 5.95
N HIS A 86 11.80 -3.51 5.67
CA HIS A 86 12.41 -2.20 5.48
C HIS A 86 11.87 -1.10 6.39
N SER A 87 10.70 -1.27 7.00
CA SER A 87 10.09 -0.21 7.79
C SER A 87 10.72 -0.03 9.17
N GLU A 88 11.30 -1.10 9.73
CA GLU A 88 11.74 -1.15 11.15
C GLU A 88 10.58 -0.95 12.15
N ALA A 89 9.35 -1.12 11.70
CA ALA A 89 8.17 -1.11 12.56
C ALA A 89 7.96 -2.51 13.20
N GLU A 90 7.34 -2.53 14.37
CA GLU A 90 6.96 -3.79 15.03
C GLU A 90 5.83 -4.53 14.29
N CYS A 91 5.03 -3.80 13.52
CA CYS A 91 3.91 -4.33 12.76
C CYS A 91 3.53 -3.40 11.60
N GLY A 92 2.82 -3.98 10.64
CA GLY A 92 2.10 -3.26 9.60
C GLY A 92 0.60 -3.50 9.71
N PHE A 93 -0.16 -2.72 8.97
CA PHE A 93 -1.61 -2.80 8.88
C PHE A 93 -2.05 -2.87 7.43
N VAL A 94 -3.11 -3.63 7.15
CA VAL A 94 -3.72 -3.72 5.83
C VAL A 94 -5.23 -3.63 5.95
N MET A 95 -5.86 -2.96 5.01
CA MET A 95 -7.30 -2.91 4.82
C MET A 95 -7.61 -3.07 3.34
N ALA A 96 -8.62 -3.88 3.02
CA ALA A 96 -9.14 -4.02 1.68
C ALA A 96 -10.65 -3.82 1.67
N THR A 97 -11.15 -3.04 0.72
CA THR A 97 -12.58 -2.77 0.54
C THR A 97 -12.99 -2.98 -0.92
N ILE A 98 -14.24 -3.34 -1.14
CA ILE A 98 -14.80 -3.54 -2.48
C ILE A 98 -16.05 -2.70 -2.66
N HIS A 99 -16.04 -1.83 -3.65
CA HIS A 99 -17.22 -1.14 -4.13
C HIS A 99 -17.87 -1.93 -5.28
N LYS A 100 -18.84 -2.79 -4.95
CA LYS A 100 -19.48 -3.71 -5.92
C LYS A 100 -20.10 -3.00 -7.12
N LYS A 101 -20.72 -1.82 -6.92
CA LYS A 101 -21.36 -1.05 -8.00
C LYS A 101 -20.36 -0.52 -9.04
N THR A 102 -19.20 -0.04 -8.59
CA THR A 102 -18.15 0.53 -9.45
C THR A 102 -17.08 -0.49 -9.82
N LYS A 103 -17.13 -1.70 -9.23
CA LYS A 103 -16.11 -2.75 -9.34
C LYS A 103 -14.71 -2.26 -8.95
N ASN A 104 -14.64 -1.33 -7.99
CA ASN A 104 -13.37 -0.83 -7.49
C ASN A 104 -12.93 -1.65 -6.28
N ILE A 105 -11.64 -1.96 -6.26
CA ILE A 105 -10.95 -2.57 -5.13
C ILE A 105 -10.02 -1.50 -4.57
N ASN A 106 -10.20 -1.16 -3.30
CA ASN A 106 -9.33 -0.25 -2.60
C ASN A 106 -8.52 -1.05 -1.59
N ILE A 107 -7.21 -0.92 -1.66
CA ILE A 107 -6.28 -1.57 -0.74
C ILE A 107 -5.42 -0.50 -0.11
N CYS A 108 -5.28 -0.60 1.20
CA CYS A 108 -4.52 0.32 1.99
C CYS A 108 -3.56 -0.43 2.89
N ILE A 109 -2.26 -0.10 2.83
CA ILE A 109 -1.22 -0.68 3.66
C ILE A 109 -0.50 0.45 4.37
N PHE A 110 -0.22 0.26 5.66
CA PHE A 110 0.32 1.29 6.52
C PHE A 110 1.27 0.71 7.58
N ASP A 111 2.30 1.48 7.92
CA ASP A 111 3.24 1.20 9.01
C ASP A 111 3.63 2.49 9.75
N TYR A 112 4.20 2.34 10.95
CA TYR A 112 4.77 3.43 11.77
C TYR A 112 6.31 3.43 11.74
N GLY A 113 6.90 2.89 10.69
CA GLY A 113 8.34 2.73 10.58
C GLY A 113 9.09 4.01 10.19
N ILE A 114 10.34 3.79 9.81
CA ILE A 114 11.27 4.89 9.50
C ILE A 114 10.95 5.63 8.19
N GLY A 115 10.10 5.04 7.35
CA GLY A 115 9.70 5.55 6.05
C GLY A 115 10.78 5.39 4.96
N ILE A 116 10.35 5.56 3.70
CA ILE A 116 11.15 5.28 2.51
C ILE A 116 12.43 6.11 2.46
N TYR A 117 12.35 7.40 2.79
CA TYR A 117 13.53 8.29 2.74
C TYR A 117 14.64 7.81 3.68
N ARG A 118 14.31 7.55 4.95
CA ARG A 118 15.31 7.08 5.93
C ARG A 118 15.79 5.67 5.60
N SER A 119 14.92 4.82 5.07
CA SER A 119 15.28 3.47 4.64
C SER A 119 16.32 3.53 3.49
N LEU A 120 16.06 4.29 2.43
CA LEU A 120 16.99 4.43 1.30
C LEU A 120 18.27 5.19 1.66
N LYS A 121 18.24 6.08 2.66
CA LYS A 121 19.48 6.73 3.18
C LYS A 121 20.45 5.73 3.83
N LYS A 122 20.00 4.57 4.26
CA LYS A 122 20.86 3.49 4.77
C LYS A 122 21.50 2.66 3.64
N SER A 123 21.07 2.87 2.38
CA SER A 123 21.67 2.20 1.23
C SER A 123 23.05 2.76 0.94
N THR A 124 23.97 1.90 0.50
CA THR A 124 25.28 2.31 -0.01
C THR A 124 25.24 2.79 -1.46
N ILE A 125 24.13 2.53 -2.16
CA ILE A 125 23.97 2.77 -3.61
C ILE A 125 23.12 4.01 -3.85
N HIS A 126 22.06 4.21 -3.03
CA HIS A 126 21.08 5.27 -3.23
C HIS A 126 21.27 6.39 -2.22
N ASN A 127 21.21 7.64 -2.70
CA ASN A 127 21.34 8.82 -1.84
C ASN A 127 20.26 9.87 -2.18
N PRO A 128 18.99 9.61 -1.84
CA PRO A 128 17.90 10.53 -2.12
C PRO A 128 18.11 11.86 -1.40
N LYS A 129 17.72 12.97 -2.04
CA LYS A 129 17.87 14.34 -1.54
C LYS A 129 16.81 14.69 -0.49
N ASN A 130 15.60 14.17 -0.66
CA ASN A 130 14.43 14.45 0.20
C ASN A 130 13.41 13.32 0.08
N ALA A 131 12.29 13.41 0.81
CA ALA A 131 11.26 12.37 0.82
C ALA A 131 10.56 12.19 -0.55
N PRO A 132 10.14 13.22 -1.30
CA PRO A 132 9.61 13.05 -2.65
C PRO A 132 10.60 12.35 -3.61
N ASP A 133 11.88 12.71 -3.55
CA ASP A 133 12.94 12.10 -4.36
C ASP A 133 13.11 10.61 -4.01
N ALA A 134 13.10 10.27 -2.72
CA ALA A 134 13.17 8.88 -2.25
C ALA A 134 11.98 8.05 -2.74
N ILE A 135 10.77 8.59 -2.72
CA ILE A 135 9.58 7.90 -3.21
C ILE A 135 9.64 7.72 -4.73
N SER A 136 10.12 8.73 -5.47
CA SER A 136 10.33 8.63 -6.92
C SER A 136 11.38 7.57 -7.28
N LEU A 137 12.43 7.42 -6.48
CA LEU A 137 13.40 6.34 -6.64
C LEU A 137 12.79 4.99 -6.34
N ALA A 138 12.02 4.86 -5.26
CA ALA A 138 11.45 3.58 -4.82
C ALA A 138 10.54 2.91 -5.86
N VAL A 139 9.93 3.68 -6.77
CA VAL A 139 9.10 3.16 -7.87
C VAL A 139 9.89 2.90 -9.16
N GLN A 140 11.22 2.94 -9.13
CA GLN A 140 12.08 2.59 -10.26
C GLN A 140 12.57 1.15 -10.12
N GLU A 141 12.87 0.53 -11.27
CA GLU A 141 13.37 -0.84 -11.34
C GLU A 141 14.70 -1.01 -10.60
N GLY A 142 14.80 -2.08 -9.83
CA GLY A 142 16.03 -2.45 -9.14
C GLY A 142 16.40 -1.59 -7.93
N VAL A 143 15.52 -0.69 -7.49
CA VAL A 143 15.79 0.17 -6.33
C VAL A 143 15.37 -0.52 -5.04
N THR A 144 16.36 -0.88 -4.24
CA THR A 144 16.20 -1.45 -2.89
C THR A 144 17.25 -0.85 -1.94
N ARG A 145 16.97 -0.89 -0.64
CA ARG A 145 17.95 -0.51 0.37
C ARG A 145 19.17 -1.45 0.35
N ASP A 146 18.93 -2.74 0.18
CA ASP A 146 19.93 -3.80 0.25
C ASP A 146 19.58 -4.91 -0.74
N LYS A 147 20.47 -5.13 -1.72
CA LYS A 147 20.30 -6.17 -2.75
C LYS A 147 20.40 -7.61 -2.21
N SER A 148 20.94 -7.80 -1.02
CA SER A 148 21.00 -9.13 -0.37
C SER A 148 19.62 -9.53 0.22
N ILE A 149 18.76 -8.56 0.48
CA ILE A 149 17.43 -8.77 1.07
C ILE A 149 16.35 -8.85 -0.02
N GLY A 150 16.47 -8.04 -1.08
CA GLY A 150 15.49 -8.02 -2.16
C GLY A 150 16.02 -7.42 -3.46
N GLN A 151 15.43 -7.81 -4.59
CA GLN A 151 15.87 -7.37 -5.91
C GLN A 151 15.44 -5.92 -6.25
N GLY A 152 14.59 -5.29 -5.43
CA GLY A 152 14.11 -3.93 -5.65
C GLY A 152 13.04 -3.79 -6.73
N ASN A 153 12.33 -4.86 -7.03
CA ASN A 153 11.32 -4.88 -8.10
C ASN A 153 9.88 -4.74 -7.58
N GLY A 154 9.64 -4.87 -6.27
CA GLY A 154 8.31 -4.92 -5.69
C GLY A 154 7.51 -3.64 -5.89
N MET A 155 8.04 -2.51 -5.47
CA MET A 155 7.36 -1.21 -5.62
C MET A 155 7.24 -0.80 -7.10
N TRP A 156 8.30 -1.00 -7.89
CA TRP A 156 8.30 -0.77 -9.33
C TRP A 156 7.27 -1.63 -10.05
N GLY A 157 7.20 -2.91 -9.75
CA GLY A 157 6.23 -3.82 -10.37
C GLY A 157 4.79 -3.46 -10.01
N LEU A 158 4.51 -3.11 -8.74
CA LEU A 158 3.19 -2.62 -8.36
C LEU A 158 2.83 -1.32 -9.10
N TYR A 159 3.78 -0.38 -9.20
CA TYR A 159 3.60 0.84 -9.98
C TYR A 159 3.20 0.51 -11.43
N ASN A 160 3.91 -0.42 -12.09
CA ASN A 160 3.60 -0.82 -13.46
C ASN A 160 2.25 -1.52 -13.58
N ILE A 161 1.89 -2.42 -12.67
CA ILE A 161 0.57 -3.07 -12.65
C ILE A 161 -0.53 -2.01 -12.57
N VAL A 162 -0.43 -1.06 -11.65
CA VAL A 162 -1.42 0.00 -11.47
C VAL A 162 -1.49 0.90 -12.71
N ASN A 163 -0.33 1.27 -13.27
CA ASN A 163 -0.24 2.14 -14.44
C ASN A 163 -0.84 1.48 -15.69
N LEU A 164 -0.50 0.23 -15.97
CA LEU A 164 -1.02 -0.53 -17.12
C LEU A 164 -2.53 -0.77 -17.05
N ASN A 165 -3.06 -0.91 -15.84
CA ASN A 165 -4.50 -1.09 -15.63
C ASN A 165 -5.26 0.22 -15.43
N THR A 166 -4.67 1.37 -15.79
CA THR A 166 -5.27 2.71 -15.62
C THR A 166 -5.80 2.96 -14.20
N GLY A 167 -5.17 2.33 -13.23
CA GLY A 167 -5.51 2.42 -11.82
C GLY A 167 -5.03 3.71 -11.16
N MET A 168 -5.25 3.78 -9.86
CA MET A 168 -4.74 4.86 -9.01
C MET A 168 -3.87 4.29 -7.90
N MET A 169 -2.76 4.97 -7.60
CA MET A 169 -1.86 4.65 -6.50
C MET A 169 -1.43 5.92 -5.79
N SER A 170 -1.39 5.87 -4.47
CA SER A 170 -0.85 6.96 -3.65
C SER A 170 0.14 6.38 -2.66
N ILE A 171 1.34 6.93 -2.63
CA ILE A 171 2.38 6.59 -1.66
C ILE A 171 2.65 7.84 -0.84
N ILE A 172 2.60 7.70 0.49
CA ILE A 172 2.97 8.78 1.41
C ILE A 172 3.99 8.23 2.39
N SER A 173 5.10 8.93 2.52
CA SER A 173 6.16 8.54 3.42
C SER A 173 6.89 9.76 3.96
N GLY A 174 6.80 9.97 5.28
CA GLY A 174 7.33 11.15 5.94
C GLY A 174 6.70 12.44 5.40
N LYS A 175 7.54 13.35 4.89
CA LYS A 175 7.08 14.64 4.34
C LYS A 175 6.94 14.65 2.82
N GLY A 176 6.78 13.50 2.19
CA GLY A 176 6.67 13.37 0.75
C GLY A 176 5.55 12.45 0.33
N GLY A 177 5.10 12.61 -0.90
CA GLY A 177 4.13 11.74 -1.51
C GLY A 177 4.31 11.61 -3.02
N LEU A 178 3.72 10.56 -3.57
CA LEU A 178 3.57 10.29 -4.99
C LEU A 178 2.13 9.89 -5.24
N SER A 179 1.52 10.45 -6.26
CA SER A 179 0.25 9.99 -6.79
C SER A 179 0.41 9.57 -8.24
N LEU A 180 -0.15 8.42 -8.59
CA LEU A 180 -0.35 7.95 -9.94
C LEU A 180 -1.86 7.87 -10.18
N ASN A 181 -2.33 8.54 -11.21
CA ASN A 181 -3.74 8.52 -11.59
C ASN A 181 -3.83 8.44 -13.12
N ARG A 182 -4.34 7.30 -13.62
CA ARG A 182 -4.53 7.06 -15.07
C ARG A 182 -3.31 7.42 -15.90
N GLY A 183 -2.13 6.93 -15.51
CA GLY A 183 -0.87 7.16 -16.21
C GLY A 183 -0.17 8.49 -15.89
N VAL A 184 -0.80 9.38 -15.14
CA VAL A 184 -0.17 10.66 -14.73
C VAL A 184 0.43 10.51 -13.34
N MET A 185 1.75 10.56 -13.25
CA MET A 185 2.49 10.54 -12.00
C MET A 185 2.80 11.97 -11.54
N ARG A 186 2.60 12.24 -10.26
CA ARG A 186 2.96 13.49 -9.60
C ARG A 186 3.60 13.20 -8.25
N THR A 187 4.67 13.92 -7.92
CA THR A 187 5.25 13.93 -6.58
C THR A 187 4.95 15.25 -5.88
N PHE A 188 4.78 15.20 -4.57
CA PHE A 188 4.42 16.38 -3.78
C PHE A 188 5.03 16.31 -2.38
N LYS A 189 5.07 17.47 -1.72
CA LYS A 189 5.34 17.56 -0.29
C LYS A 189 4.01 17.53 0.48
N GLU A 190 4.01 16.91 1.66
CA GLU A 190 2.81 16.71 2.50
C GLU A 190 1.96 17.99 2.69
N ILE A 191 2.60 19.15 2.81
CA ILE A 191 1.93 20.44 2.99
C ILE A 191 1.00 20.81 1.82
N GLN A 192 1.25 20.30 0.62
CA GLN A 192 0.42 20.58 -0.57
C GLN A 192 -0.88 19.78 -0.63
N MET A 193 -0.98 18.65 0.09
CA MET A 193 -2.21 17.85 0.13
C MET A 193 -3.34 18.54 0.88
N LEU A 194 -3.04 19.20 1.98
CA LEU A 194 -4.06 19.87 2.81
C LEU A 194 -4.69 21.07 2.08
N SER A 195 -3.95 21.77 1.21
CA SER A 195 -4.46 22.90 0.44
C SER A 195 -5.33 22.50 -0.75
N GLN A 196 -5.09 21.35 -1.36
CA GLN A 196 -5.88 20.88 -2.52
C GLN A 196 -7.20 20.21 -2.10
N SER A 197 -7.26 19.57 -0.94
CA SER A 197 -8.51 19.00 -0.41
C SER A 197 -9.49 20.08 0.06
N GLN A 198 -9.00 21.27 0.44
CA GLN A 198 -9.86 22.41 0.82
C GLN A 198 -10.39 23.19 -0.39
N GLN A 199 -9.72 23.15 -1.55
CA GLN A 199 -10.18 23.80 -2.77
C GLN A 199 -11.19 22.96 -3.57
N ALA A 200 -11.30 21.66 -3.31
CA ALA A 200 -12.27 20.79 -3.97
C ALA A 200 -13.66 20.78 -3.28
N THR A 201 -13.82 21.51 -2.18
CA THR A 201 -15.05 21.57 -1.37
C THR A 201 -15.71 22.97 -1.37
N THR A 202 -15.27 23.89 -2.20
CA THR A 202 -15.94 25.15 -2.53
C THR A 202 -16.41 25.12 -3.97
#